data_b806378d7c6b5d23864e038a83534dcf
#
_entry.id   b806378d7c6b5d23864e038a83534dcf
#
_cell.length_a   1.000
_cell.length_b   1.000
_cell.length_c   1.000
_cell.angle_alpha   90.00
_cell.angle_beta   90.00
_cell.angle_gamma   90.00
#
_symmetry.space_group_name_H-M   'P 1'
#
loop_
_entity.id
_entity.type
_entity.pdbx_description
1 polymer ?
#
loop_
_entity_poly.entity_id
_entity_poly.type
_entity_poly.pdbx_seq_one_letter_code
_entity_poly.pdbx_strand_id
1 'polypeptide(L)'
;MSALTVYLDNQPQFGELYTDFTSIKNQLNKIGVQFEHWTANCKLSADADQASVLAAYSDSIDKLKEQYGFQSVDVIKLNPDHPEKVVFRQKFLAEHIHDDFEVRFFVEGRGLFYLHVEDNVYAVLCEKGDLISVPANTTHWFDMGENPEFTCIRLFTTPDGWVADFTGSAIAKTFPTLDEYVAKLS
;
A
#
# COMPACT_ATOMS: atom_id res chain seq x y z
N MET A 1 9.71 -3.61 10.24
CA MET A 1 10.22 -4.64 9.29
C MET A 1 9.04 -5.14 8.47
N SER A 2 9.14 -5.07 7.14
CA SER A 2 8.08 -5.49 6.22
C SER A 2 7.74 -6.96 6.41
N ALA A 3 6.49 -7.34 6.19
CA ALA A 3 6.03 -8.71 6.34
C ALA A 3 4.93 -9.02 5.33
N LEU A 4 4.80 -10.29 4.97
CA LEU A 4 3.71 -10.80 4.14
C LEU A 4 3.09 -12.00 4.85
N THR A 5 1.77 -12.01 4.95
CA THR A 5 1.04 -13.23 5.32
C THR A 5 0.09 -13.61 4.19
N VAL A 6 0.17 -14.86 3.75
CA VAL A 6 -0.72 -15.41 2.72
C VAL A 6 -1.78 -16.26 3.39
N TYR A 7 -3.03 -15.91 3.21
CA TYR A 7 -4.20 -16.60 3.75
C TYR A 7 -5.01 -17.25 2.61
N LEU A 8 -5.77 -18.30 2.94
CA LEU A 8 -6.95 -18.61 2.14
C LEU A 8 -8.06 -17.61 2.47
N ASP A 9 -8.83 -17.18 1.48
CA ASP A 9 -9.87 -16.15 1.62
C ASP A 9 -10.96 -16.51 2.64
N ASN A 10 -11.22 -17.81 2.78
CA ASN A 10 -12.20 -18.38 3.71
C ASN A 10 -11.59 -18.83 5.06
N GLN A 11 -10.29 -18.61 5.29
CA GLN A 11 -9.56 -19.00 6.51
C GLN A 11 -8.66 -17.87 7.04
N PRO A 12 -9.24 -16.72 7.43
CA PRO A 12 -8.47 -15.54 7.85
C PRO A 12 -7.67 -15.73 9.16
N GLN A 13 -7.86 -16.85 9.85
CA GLN A 13 -7.13 -17.16 11.09
C GLN A 13 -5.79 -17.88 10.84
N PHE A 14 -5.63 -18.51 9.66
CA PHE A 14 -4.47 -19.32 9.32
C PHE A 14 -3.79 -18.76 8.08
N GLY A 15 -2.58 -18.26 8.25
CA GLY A 15 -1.79 -17.72 7.15
C GLY A 15 -0.33 -18.10 7.27
N GLU A 16 0.34 -18.20 6.14
CA GLU A 16 1.77 -18.44 6.05
C GLU A 16 2.52 -17.11 6.07
N LEU A 17 3.37 -16.91 7.10
CA LEU A 17 4.11 -15.66 7.34
C LEU A 17 5.49 -15.70 6.70
N TYR A 18 5.84 -14.65 5.99
CA TYR A 18 7.16 -14.34 5.42
C TYR A 18 7.67 -13.02 5.95
N THR A 19 8.91 -12.98 6.46
CA THR A 19 9.51 -11.78 7.05
C THR A 19 10.82 -11.38 6.41
N ASP A 20 11.36 -12.21 5.52
CA ASP A 20 12.54 -11.84 4.73
C ASP A 20 12.13 -11.26 3.37
N PHE A 21 12.85 -10.22 2.94
CA PHE A 21 12.54 -9.46 1.72
C PHE A 21 12.46 -10.34 0.46
N THR A 22 13.36 -11.31 0.32
CA THR A 22 13.43 -12.18 -0.86
C THR A 22 12.20 -13.07 -0.97
N SER A 23 11.76 -13.67 0.14
CA SER A 23 10.55 -14.50 0.19
C SER A 23 9.30 -13.65 -0.09
N ILE A 24 9.18 -12.48 0.53
CA ILE A 24 8.06 -11.54 0.27
C ILE A 24 8.00 -11.21 -1.22
N LYS A 25 9.11 -10.75 -1.79
CA LYS A 25 9.20 -10.41 -3.21
C LYS A 25 8.83 -11.58 -4.12
N ASN A 26 9.34 -12.78 -3.84
CA ASN A 26 9.05 -13.97 -4.63
C ASN A 26 7.58 -14.37 -4.58
N GLN A 27 6.94 -14.29 -3.44
CA GLN A 27 5.51 -14.59 -3.33
C GLN A 27 4.66 -13.57 -4.08
N LEU A 28 4.94 -12.28 -3.92
CA LEU A 28 4.21 -11.21 -4.60
C LEU A 28 4.41 -11.24 -6.12
N ASN A 29 5.62 -11.57 -6.60
CA ASN A 29 5.87 -11.72 -8.03
C ASN A 29 5.04 -12.82 -8.70
N LYS A 30 4.65 -13.88 -7.96
CA LYS A 30 3.78 -14.95 -8.50
C LYS A 30 2.40 -14.44 -8.93
N ILE A 31 1.93 -13.35 -8.31
CA ILE A 31 0.66 -12.69 -8.61
C ILE A 31 0.84 -11.38 -9.39
N GLY A 32 2.02 -11.16 -9.98
CA GLY A 32 2.31 -9.98 -10.80
C GLY A 32 2.56 -8.69 -10.01
N VAL A 33 2.58 -8.74 -8.69
CA VAL A 33 2.84 -7.60 -7.82
C VAL A 33 4.35 -7.43 -7.66
N GLN A 34 4.87 -6.22 -7.96
CA GLN A 34 6.26 -5.90 -7.73
C GLN A 34 6.44 -5.34 -6.33
N PHE A 35 7.47 -5.81 -5.64
CA PHE A 35 7.86 -5.34 -4.32
C PHE A 35 9.35 -5.03 -4.30
N GLU A 36 9.68 -3.76 -3.99
CA GLU A 36 11.04 -3.27 -4.00
C GLU A 36 11.34 -2.49 -2.72
N HIS A 37 12.61 -2.37 -2.40
CA HIS A 37 13.07 -1.51 -1.30
C HIS A 37 13.94 -0.40 -1.87
N TRP A 38 13.50 0.85 -1.68
CA TRP A 38 14.15 2.04 -2.19
C TRP A 38 14.68 2.89 -1.04
N THR A 39 15.69 3.70 -1.34
CA THR A 39 16.25 4.59 -0.33
C THR A 39 15.27 5.72 -0.01
N ALA A 40 14.73 5.71 1.21
CA ALA A 40 13.83 6.73 1.74
C ALA A 40 14.56 7.57 2.82
N ASN A 41 15.66 8.24 2.42
CA ASN A 41 16.55 8.95 3.34
C ASN A 41 16.42 10.48 3.31
N CYS A 42 15.55 11.02 2.45
CA CYS A 42 15.30 12.46 2.42
C CYS A 42 14.67 12.91 3.75
N LYS A 43 15.29 13.91 4.37
CA LYS A 43 14.74 14.52 5.58
C LYS A 43 13.57 15.43 5.17
N LEU A 44 12.36 14.99 5.50
CA LEU A 44 11.16 15.79 5.36
C LEU A 44 10.82 16.44 6.69
N SER A 45 10.36 17.69 6.66
CA SER A 45 9.79 18.31 7.85
C SER A 45 8.41 17.71 8.17
N ALA A 46 7.99 17.73 9.43
CA ALA A 46 6.70 17.18 9.83
C ALA A 46 5.51 17.86 9.11
N ASP A 47 5.69 19.10 8.69
CA ASP A 47 4.74 19.92 7.95
C ASP A 47 4.99 19.97 6.43
N ALA A 48 5.92 19.14 5.91
CA ALA A 48 6.19 19.07 4.47
C ALA A 48 4.90 18.86 3.69
N ASP A 49 4.65 19.76 2.74
CA ASP A 49 3.53 19.66 1.82
C ASP A 49 3.83 18.69 0.66
N GLN A 50 2.83 18.42 -0.17
CA GLN A 50 2.96 17.53 -1.32
C GLN A 50 4.12 17.95 -2.23
N ALA A 51 4.26 19.24 -2.54
CA ALA A 51 5.28 19.75 -3.46
C ALA A 51 6.69 19.47 -2.90
N SER A 52 6.89 19.67 -1.61
CA SER A 52 8.15 19.40 -0.92
C SER A 52 8.50 17.91 -0.94
N VAL A 53 7.53 17.02 -0.72
CA VAL A 53 7.72 15.57 -0.78
C VAL A 53 8.10 15.15 -2.20
N LEU A 54 7.36 15.60 -3.22
CA LEU A 54 7.62 15.24 -4.62
C LEU A 54 8.99 15.78 -5.08
N ALA A 55 9.37 16.99 -4.68
CA ALA A 55 10.68 17.55 -5.01
C ALA A 55 11.82 16.75 -4.39
N ALA A 56 11.67 16.29 -3.16
CA ALA A 56 12.68 15.50 -2.45
C ALA A 56 12.94 14.12 -3.11
N TYR A 57 11.96 13.57 -3.82
CA TYR A 57 12.03 12.26 -4.49
C TYR A 57 11.92 12.34 -6.01
N SER A 58 12.15 13.54 -6.61
CA SER A 58 11.98 13.77 -8.04
C SER A 58 12.74 12.78 -8.92
N ASP A 59 14.02 12.51 -8.62
CA ASP A 59 14.84 11.58 -9.40
C ASP A 59 14.28 10.16 -9.43
N SER A 60 13.68 9.71 -8.31
CA SER A 60 13.05 8.41 -8.20
C SER A 60 11.72 8.36 -8.95
N ILE A 61 10.94 9.43 -8.85
CA ILE A 61 9.66 9.59 -9.55
C ILE A 61 9.89 9.64 -11.06
N ASP A 62 10.88 10.40 -11.52
CA ASP A 62 11.18 10.54 -12.94
C ASP A 62 11.62 9.20 -13.57
N LYS A 63 12.44 8.40 -12.86
CA LYS A 63 12.77 7.04 -13.29
C LYS A 63 11.54 6.15 -13.45
N LEU A 64 10.61 6.20 -12.51
CA LEU A 64 9.36 5.43 -12.61
C LEU A 64 8.50 5.91 -13.78
N LYS A 65 8.40 7.22 -13.99
CA LYS A 65 7.67 7.79 -15.12
C LYS A 65 8.28 7.35 -16.47
N GLU A 66 9.60 7.38 -16.59
CA GLU A 66 10.29 6.92 -17.80
C GLU A 66 10.12 5.42 -18.05
N GLN A 67 10.20 4.62 -16.99
CA GLN A 67 10.14 3.15 -17.08
C GLN A 67 8.73 2.62 -17.33
N TYR A 68 7.71 3.21 -16.72
CA TYR A 68 6.33 2.69 -16.72
C TYR A 68 5.30 3.63 -17.35
N GLY A 69 5.69 4.84 -17.77
CA GLY A 69 4.80 5.79 -18.41
C GLY A 69 3.79 6.45 -17.46
N PHE A 70 4.10 6.56 -16.17
CA PHE A 70 3.20 7.20 -15.20
C PHE A 70 2.95 8.67 -15.54
N GLN A 71 1.67 9.08 -15.52
CA GLN A 71 1.20 10.42 -15.86
C GLN A 71 0.71 11.21 -14.67
N SER A 72 0.22 10.51 -13.64
CA SER A 72 -0.28 11.12 -12.41
C SER A 72 0.60 10.73 -11.23
N VAL A 73 0.88 11.70 -10.37
CA VAL A 73 1.59 11.48 -9.12
C VAL A 73 0.99 12.38 -8.04
N ASP A 74 0.72 11.80 -6.89
CA ASP A 74 0.27 12.52 -5.71
C ASP A 74 0.93 12.01 -4.43
N VAL A 75 0.64 12.66 -3.31
CA VAL A 75 1.11 12.28 -1.98
C VAL A 75 -0.08 12.11 -1.06
N ILE A 76 -0.19 10.93 -0.44
CA ILE A 76 -1.05 10.75 0.72
C ILE A 76 -0.21 10.87 1.97
N LYS A 77 -0.57 11.83 2.81
CA LYS A 77 0.03 12.03 4.13
C LYS A 77 -1.07 12.08 5.18
N LEU A 78 -1.02 11.15 6.10
CA LEU A 78 -1.97 11.07 7.21
C LEU A 78 -1.22 10.93 8.53
N ASN A 79 -1.71 11.67 9.51
CA ASN A 79 -1.21 11.62 10.88
C ASN A 79 -2.37 11.36 11.86
N PRO A 80 -2.09 11.04 13.13
CA PRO A 80 -3.12 10.72 14.11
C PRO A 80 -4.14 11.85 14.36
N ASP A 81 -3.77 13.10 14.09
CA ASP A 81 -4.62 14.28 14.31
C ASP A 81 -5.40 14.72 13.05
N HIS A 82 -5.26 13.99 11.94
CA HIS A 82 -5.93 14.34 10.68
C HIS A 82 -7.46 14.30 10.87
N PRO A 83 -8.20 15.41 10.57
CA PRO A 83 -9.63 15.51 10.86
C PRO A 83 -10.49 14.48 10.13
N GLU A 84 -10.07 14.06 8.94
CA GLU A 84 -10.81 13.10 8.11
C GLU A 84 -10.24 11.67 8.15
N LYS A 85 -9.36 11.36 9.11
CA LYS A 85 -8.71 10.03 9.15
C LYS A 85 -9.70 8.87 9.17
N VAL A 86 -10.83 9.02 9.89
CA VAL A 86 -11.85 7.98 9.97
C VAL A 86 -12.52 7.75 8.62
N VAL A 87 -12.84 8.82 7.90
CA VAL A 87 -13.48 8.77 6.58
C VAL A 87 -12.54 8.13 5.56
N PHE A 88 -11.27 8.55 5.55
CA PHE A 88 -10.25 7.95 4.67
C PHE A 88 -10.05 6.47 4.97
N ARG A 89 -9.94 6.09 6.26
CA ARG A 89 -9.78 4.69 6.64
C ARG A 89 -10.94 3.84 6.17
N GLN A 90 -12.18 4.28 6.37
CA GLN A 90 -13.38 3.56 5.92
C GLN A 90 -13.37 3.36 4.40
N LYS A 91 -12.98 4.38 3.64
CA LYS A 91 -12.88 4.31 2.19
C LYS A 91 -11.79 3.32 1.74
N PHE A 92 -10.61 3.36 2.35
CA PHE A 92 -9.49 2.49 2.00
C PHE A 92 -9.71 1.04 2.41
N LEU A 93 -10.44 0.79 3.51
CA LEU A 93 -10.79 -0.56 3.96
C LEU A 93 -11.85 -1.25 3.10
N ALA A 94 -12.61 -0.51 2.31
CA ALA A 94 -13.58 -1.12 1.41
C ALA A 94 -12.84 -1.77 0.22
N GLU A 95 -13.11 -3.06 -0.01
CA GLU A 95 -12.53 -3.80 -1.14
C GLU A 95 -12.91 -3.16 -2.48
N HIS A 96 -11.91 -2.92 -3.32
CA HIS A 96 -12.06 -2.23 -4.60
C HIS A 96 -11.02 -2.69 -5.63
N ILE A 97 -11.20 -2.22 -6.86
CA ILE A 97 -10.26 -2.34 -7.97
C ILE A 97 -9.97 -0.96 -8.56
N HIS A 98 -8.85 -0.85 -9.27
CA HIS A 98 -8.55 0.26 -10.18
C HIS A 98 -8.34 -0.28 -11.59
N ASP A 99 -8.76 0.46 -12.59
CA ASP A 99 -8.51 0.14 -14.01
C ASP A 99 -7.05 0.41 -14.41
N ASP A 100 -6.24 0.86 -13.48
CA ASP A 100 -4.87 1.28 -13.69
C ASP A 100 -3.91 0.59 -12.71
N PHE A 101 -2.62 0.57 -13.04
CA PHE A 101 -1.57 0.21 -12.11
C PHE A 101 -1.52 1.24 -10.98
N GLU A 102 -1.46 0.75 -9.74
CA GLU A 102 -1.19 1.59 -8.59
C GLU A 102 0.20 1.30 -8.06
N VAL A 103 1.08 2.31 -8.06
CA VAL A 103 2.36 2.24 -7.36
C VAL A 103 2.29 3.08 -6.11
N ARG A 104 2.73 2.52 -4.99
CA ARG A 104 2.92 3.23 -3.73
C ARG A 104 4.34 3.07 -3.22
N PHE A 105 4.98 4.21 -2.95
CA PHE A 105 6.28 4.28 -2.31
C PHE A 105 6.15 4.92 -0.94
N PHE A 106 6.44 4.16 0.11
CA PHE A 106 6.36 4.63 1.49
C PHE A 106 7.63 5.41 1.85
N VAL A 107 7.54 6.73 1.91
CA VAL A 107 8.65 7.59 2.31
C VAL A 107 8.75 7.72 3.82
N GLU A 108 7.65 7.55 4.54
CA GLU A 108 7.58 7.49 6.01
C GLU A 108 6.43 6.60 6.47
N GLY A 109 6.59 6.03 7.68
CA GLY A 109 5.57 5.26 8.35
C GLY A 109 5.32 3.90 7.71
N ARG A 110 4.08 3.42 7.83
CA ARG A 110 3.66 2.08 7.39
C ARG A 110 2.18 2.00 7.07
N GLY A 111 1.80 0.93 6.34
CA GLY A 111 0.42 0.57 6.08
C GLY A 111 0.29 -0.88 5.65
N LEU A 112 -0.90 -1.42 5.72
CA LEU A 112 -1.17 -2.82 5.43
C LEU A 112 -2.04 -2.93 4.17
N PHE A 113 -1.43 -3.45 3.10
CA PHE A 113 -2.15 -3.81 1.88
C PHE A 113 -2.71 -5.21 1.99
N TYR A 114 -3.89 -5.39 1.49
CA TYR A 114 -4.50 -6.69 1.24
C TYR A 114 -4.79 -6.83 -0.24
N LEU A 115 -4.25 -7.87 -0.87
CA LEU A 115 -4.47 -8.21 -2.27
C LEU A 115 -5.24 -9.51 -2.33
N HIS A 116 -6.42 -9.49 -2.93
CA HIS A 116 -7.28 -10.66 -3.07
C HIS A 116 -7.17 -11.20 -4.50
N VAL A 117 -6.47 -12.30 -4.65
CA VAL A 117 -6.17 -12.92 -5.94
C VAL A 117 -6.56 -14.38 -5.89
N GLU A 118 -7.50 -14.78 -6.73
CA GLU A 118 -8.10 -16.11 -6.72
C GLU A 118 -8.67 -16.44 -5.33
N ASP A 119 -8.32 -17.57 -4.74
CA ASP A 119 -8.78 -18.02 -3.41
C ASP A 119 -7.82 -17.57 -2.27
N ASN A 120 -6.90 -16.62 -2.55
CA ASN A 120 -5.90 -16.18 -1.59
C ASN A 120 -5.96 -14.69 -1.30
N VAL A 121 -5.67 -14.36 -0.05
CA VAL A 121 -5.51 -12.97 0.41
C VAL A 121 -4.09 -12.78 0.93
N TYR A 122 -3.38 -11.83 0.31
CA TYR A 122 -2.00 -11.48 0.61
C TYR A 122 -1.98 -10.21 1.47
N ALA A 123 -1.68 -10.33 2.76
CA ALA A 123 -1.54 -9.20 3.67
C ALA A 123 -0.09 -8.72 3.68
N VAL A 124 0.18 -7.58 3.06
CA VAL A 124 1.53 -7.01 2.89
C VAL A 124 1.69 -5.81 3.81
N LEU A 125 2.46 -5.95 4.88
CA LEU A 125 2.88 -4.83 5.71
C LEU A 125 4.01 -4.10 4.99
N CYS A 126 3.70 -2.92 4.47
CA CYS A 126 4.66 -2.00 3.88
C CYS A 126 5.14 -1.01 4.91
N GLU A 127 6.44 -0.76 4.92
CA GLU A 127 7.09 0.23 5.80
C GLU A 127 7.95 1.21 4.99
N LYS A 128 8.53 2.16 5.69
CA LYS A 128 9.44 3.15 5.09
C LYS A 128 10.50 2.49 4.21
N GLY A 129 10.58 2.94 2.96
CA GLY A 129 11.47 2.41 1.93
C GLY A 129 10.82 1.38 1.01
N ASP A 130 9.66 0.84 1.37
CA ASP A 130 8.99 -0.13 0.51
C ASP A 130 8.25 0.55 -0.64
N LEU A 131 8.41 -0.04 -1.82
CA LEU A 131 7.63 0.25 -2.99
C LEU A 131 6.83 -1.00 -3.37
N ILE A 132 5.52 -0.84 -3.50
CA ILE A 132 4.61 -1.87 -4.00
C ILE A 132 3.95 -1.39 -5.28
N SER A 133 3.94 -2.23 -6.33
CA SER A 133 3.22 -1.98 -7.58
C SER A 133 2.15 -3.02 -7.77
N VAL A 134 0.90 -2.60 -7.70
CA VAL A 134 -0.28 -3.45 -7.83
C VAL A 134 -0.78 -3.38 -9.27
N PRO A 135 -0.91 -4.51 -9.99
CA PRO A 135 -1.44 -4.52 -11.35
C PRO A 135 -2.89 -4.02 -11.42
N ALA A 136 -3.24 -3.44 -12.57
CA ALA A 136 -4.62 -3.07 -12.88
C ALA A 136 -5.59 -4.24 -12.63
N ASN A 137 -6.80 -3.93 -12.19
CA ASN A 137 -7.87 -4.89 -11.89
C ASN A 137 -7.55 -5.90 -10.79
N THR A 138 -6.52 -5.68 -9.98
CA THR A 138 -6.28 -6.49 -8.79
C THR A 138 -7.21 -6.03 -7.68
N THR A 139 -8.03 -6.94 -7.17
CA THR A 139 -8.91 -6.67 -6.04
C THR A 139 -8.09 -6.47 -4.78
N HIS A 140 -8.30 -5.36 -4.07
CA HIS A 140 -7.50 -5.02 -2.91
C HIS A 140 -8.20 -4.07 -1.94
N TRP A 141 -7.62 -3.91 -0.76
CA TRP A 141 -7.95 -2.87 0.22
C TRP A 141 -6.71 -2.48 1.01
N PHE A 142 -6.79 -1.39 1.74
CA PHE A 142 -5.68 -0.86 2.51
C PHE A 142 -6.12 -0.43 3.89
N ASP A 143 -5.39 -0.86 4.92
CA ASP A 143 -5.57 -0.38 6.28
C ASP A 143 -4.38 0.47 6.74
N MET A 144 -4.68 1.66 7.19
CA MET A 144 -3.72 2.61 7.73
C MET A 144 -3.69 2.66 9.26
N GLY A 145 -4.50 1.78 9.93
CA GLY A 145 -4.66 1.78 11.38
C GLY A 145 -5.60 2.87 11.90
N GLU A 146 -5.90 2.82 13.19
CA GLU A 146 -6.75 3.81 13.86
C GLU A 146 -6.03 5.14 14.10
N ASN A 147 -4.71 5.08 14.27
CA ASN A 147 -3.84 6.23 14.42
C ASN A 147 -2.80 6.24 13.29
N PRO A 148 -3.19 6.65 12.08
CA PRO A 148 -2.32 6.61 10.92
C PRO A 148 -1.11 7.53 11.12
N GLU A 149 0.06 7.04 10.71
CA GLU A 149 1.27 7.84 10.66
C GLU A 149 2.09 7.39 9.47
N PHE A 150 1.81 7.96 8.29
CA PHE A 150 2.53 7.61 7.08
C PHE A 150 2.51 8.73 6.03
N THR A 151 3.52 8.71 5.18
CA THR A 151 3.59 9.50 3.96
C THR A 151 3.92 8.56 2.81
N CYS A 152 3.09 8.57 1.77
CA CYS A 152 3.20 7.69 0.63
C CYS A 152 3.05 8.46 -0.67
N ILE A 153 3.99 8.26 -1.62
CA ILE A 153 3.88 8.75 -2.99
C ILE A 153 3.12 7.70 -3.79
N ARG A 154 2.07 8.13 -4.52
CA ARG A 154 1.32 7.26 -5.43
C ARG A 154 1.56 7.69 -6.87
N LEU A 155 1.63 6.71 -7.77
CA LEU A 155 1.77 6.93 -9.20
C LEU A 155 0.75 6.08 -9.96
N PHE A 156 0.18 6.68 -11.03
CA PHE A 156 -0.80 6.05 -11.91
C PHE A 156 -0.45 6.34 -13.37
N THR A 157 -0.83 5.44 -14.29
CA THR A 157 -0.56 5.63 -15.73
C THR A 157 -1.57 6.56 -16.39
N THR A 158 -2.72 6.80 -15.75
CA THR A 158 -3.74 7.75 -16.20
C THR A 158 -4.03 8.81 -15.14
N PRO A 159 -4.55 9.99 -15.52
CA PRO A 159 -4.91 11.05 -14.58
C PRO A 159 -5.96 10.63 -13.53
N ASP A 160 -6.87 9.73 -13.90
CA ASP A 160 -7.98 9.25 -13.07
C ASP A 160 -7.75 7.84 -12.51
N GLY A 161 -6.51 7.31 -12.62
CA GLY A 161 -6.17 5.94 -12.19
C GLY A 161 -6.40 5.67 -10.69
N TRP A 162 -6.53 6.72 -9.88
CA TRP A 162 -6.86 6.63 -8.46
C TRP A 162 -8.35 6.35 -8.16
N VAL A 163 -9.22 6.42 -9.19
CA VAL A 163 -10.66 6.17 -9.01
C VAL A 163 -10.88 4.70 -8.68
N ALA A 164 -11.61 4.45 -7.61
CA ALA A 164 -11.85 3.12 -7.09
C ALA A 164 -13.26 2.62 -7.47
N ASP A 165 -13.33 1.41 -8.03
CA ASP A 165 -14.57 0.66 -8.21
C ASP A 165 -14.73 -0.31 -7.04
N PHE A 166 -15.71 -0.04 -6.17
CA PHE A 166 -15.96 -0.84 -4.98
C PHE A 166 -16.71 -2.12 -5.33
N THR A 167 -16.21 -3.27 -4.84
CA THR A 167 -16.83 -4.57 -5.08
C THR A 167 -18.11 -4.80 -4.27
N GLY A 168 -18.27 -4.06 -3.17
CA GLY A 168 -19.36 -4.26 -2.21
C GLY A 168 -19.16 -5.48 -1.29
N SER A 169 -18.04 -6.19 -1.41
CA SER A 169 -17.69 -7.32 -0.56
C SER A 169 -17.43 -6.88 0.88
N ALA A 170 -17.81 -7.72 1.83
CA ALA A 170 -17.51 -7.52 3.24
C ALA A 170 -16.24 -8.27 3.71
N ILE A 171 -15.50 -8.89 2.79
CA ILE A 171 -14.35 -9.75 3.10
C ILE A 171 -13.28 -9.03 3.94
N ALA A 172 -13.03 -7.75 3.67
CA ALA A 172 -12.06 -6.97 4.41
C ALA A 172 -12.30 -6.95 5.94
N LYS A 173 -13.55 -7.11 6.37
CA LYS A 173 -13.92 -7.14 7.80
C LYS A 173 -13.55 -8.44 8.49
N THR A 174 -13.19 -9.48 7.76
CA THR A 174 -12.85 -10.79 8.31
C THR A 174 -11.36 -10.95 8.57
N PHE A 175 -10.54 -10.08 7.99
CA PHE A 175 -9.08 -10.10 8.14
C PHE A 175 -8.61 -9.14 9.24
N PRO A 176 -7.43 -9.38 9.84
CA PRO A 176 -6.88 -8.50 10.87
C PRO A 176 -6.74 -7.05 10.41
N THR A 177 -6.98 -6.13 11.31
CA THR A 177 -6.60 -4.72 11.10
C THR A 177 -5.08 -4.56 11.13
N LEU A 178 -4.56 -3.40 10.67
CA LEU A 178 -3.13 -3.09 10.80
C LEU A 178 -2.64 -3.24 12.26
N ASP A 179 -3.42 -2.73 13.20
CA ASP A 179 -3.04 -2.75 14.61
C ASP A 179 -2.99 -4.19 15.16
N GLU A 180 -3.98 -5.03 14.81
CA GLU A 180 -4.00 -6.46 15.16
C GLU A 180 -2.88 -7.24 14.46
N TYR A 181 -2.61 -6.93 13.19
CA TYR A 181 -1.56 -7.59 12.42
C TYR A 181 -0.18 -7.33 13.02
N VAL A 182 0.12 -6.06 13.33
CA VAL A 182 1.40 -5.69 13.96
C VAL A 182 1.55 -6.27 15.35
N ALA A 183 0.47 -6.32 16.14
CA ALA A 183 0.50 -6.94 17.46
C ALA A 183 0.84 -8.45 17.41
N LYS A 184 0.48 -9.15 16.33
CA LYS A 184 0.85 -10.56 16.13
C LYS A 184 2.30 -10.78 15.71
N LEU A 185 2.97 -9.74 15.17
CA LEU A 185 4.38 -9.81 14.75
C LEU A 185 5.35 -9.47 15.90
N SER A 186 4.84 -8.93 17.01
CA SER A 186 5.63 -8.51 18.19
C SER A 186 5.78 -9.66 19.16
#